data_e97a722d0e4b800398245bfd3f313088
#
_entry.id   e97a722d0e4b800398245bfd3f313088
#
_cell.length_a   1.000
_cell.length_b   1.000
_cell.length_c   1.000
_cell.angle_alpha   90.00
_cell.angle_beta   90.00
_cell.angle_gamma   90.00
#
_symmetry.space_group_name_H-M   'P 1'
#
loop_
_entity.id
_entity.type
_entity.pdbx_description
1 polymer ?
#
loop_
_entity_poly.entity_id
_entity_poly.type
_entity_poly.pdbx_seq_one_letter_code
_entity_poly.pdbx_strand_id
1 'polypeptide(L)'
;MSFGSVRAADLFIEAESFSNKGGWKVDQQFMDLMGSPYLLAHGMGVPVDDASTEVTFPEKGEYYVYVRTYNWTSPWKKGEGPGKFSLSVGGKKMTSPLGAEGSAWMWQIAGKVSVKNLKTVIKLHDLTGFDGRCDAIYFTTEAGKMPPSDVKELEAFRRQALGLPDEAPVAGEYDLVVVGAGIAGMSAAVSAARLGCRVALINDRPVVGGNNSSEIRVHLGGRIEEGTYKELGGLQKEFGPEKGGNAQPAEYYEDHKKMD
;
A
#
# COMPACT_ATOMS: atom_id res chain seq x y z
N MET A 1 -0.25 -42.85 20.94
CA MET A 1 -0.99 -41.60 21.01
C MET A 1 -0.32 -40.63 20.07
N SER A 2 -0.92 -40.34 18.94
CA SER A 2 -0.38 -39.36 17.98
C SER A 2 -0.69 -37.97 18.53
N PHE A 3 0.32 -37.25 18.95
CA PHE A 3 0.18 -35.83 19.23
C PHE A 3 -0.03 -35.12 17.85
N GLY A 4 -1.27 -34.84 17.53
CA GLY A 4 -1.57 -33.98 16.41
C GLY A 4 -0.85 -32.64 16.65
N SER A 5 0.05 -32.27 15.76
CA SER A 5 0.63 -30.94 15.70
C SER A 5 -0.53 -29.94 15.57
N VAL A 6 -0.82 -29.22 16.63
CA VAL A 6 -1.73 -28.08 16.57
C VAL A 6 -1.06 -27.07 15.64
N ARG A 7 -1.59 -26.93 14.43
CA ARG A 7 -1.09 -25.94 13.48
C ARG A 7 -1.41 -24.56 14.08
N ALA A 8 -0.42 -23.71 14.25
CA ALA A 8 -0.63 -22.36 14.75
C ALA A 8 -1.67 -21.63 13.88
N ALA A 9 -2.59 -20.94 14.52
CA ALA A 9 -3.51 -20.08 13.81
C ALA A 9 -2.79 -18.75 13.55
N ASP A 10 -2.59 -18.46 12.28
CA ASP A 10 -1.88 -17.27 11.80
C ASP A 10 -2.81 -16.40 10.95
N LEU A 11 -2.65 -15.08 11.06
CA LEU A 11 -3.29 -14.11 10.17
C LEU A 11 -2.27 -13.05 9.77
N PHE A 12 -2.04 -12.91 8.49
CA PHE A 12 -1.17 -11.90 7.91
C PHE A 12 -2.00 -10.88 7.13
N ILE A 13 -1.71 -9.60 7.31
CA ILE A 13 -2.45 -8.50 6.73
C ILE A 13 -1.45 -7.48 6.18
N GLU A 14 -1.53 -7.20 4.89
CA GLU A 14 -0.86 -6.07 4.28
C GLU A 14 -1.59 -4.78 4.67
N ALA A 15 -0.86 -3.77 5.16
CA ALA A 15 -1.51 -2.55 5.64
C ALA A 15 -2.20 -1.76 4.52
N GLU A 16 -1.63 -1.75 3.32
CA GLU A 16 -2.21 -1.11 2.15
C GLU A 16 -3.53 -1.75 1.69
N SER A 17 -3.83 -2.98 2.14
CA SER A 17 -5.10 -3.66 1.86
C SER A 17 -6.26 -3.17 2.73
N PHE A 18 -6.03 -2.30 3.71
CA PHE A 18 -7.07 -1.77 4.57
C PHE A 18 -8.20 -1.15 3.74
N SER A 19 -9.44 -1.53 4.04
CA SER A 19 -10.64 -1.07 3.31
C SER A 19 -10.91 0.41 3.47
N ASN A 20 -10.59 0.98 4.64
CA ASN A 20 -10.62 2.41 4.90
C ASN A 20 -9.22 2.85 5.35
N LYS A 21 -8.58 3.68 4.56
CA LYS A 21 -7.23 4.19 4.84
C LYS A 21 -7.24 5.45 5.71
N GLY A 22 -8.42 6.05 5.96
CA GLY A 22 -8.53 7.30 6.70
C GLY A 22 -7.65 8.39 6.08
N GLY A 23 -6.79 8.99 6.91
CA GLY A 23 -5.80 9.96 6.45
C GLY A 23 -4.46 9.37 5.98
N TRP A 24 -4.27 8.04 6.12
CA TRP A 24 -3.05 7.35 5.68
C TRP A 24 -2.98 7.28 4.15
N LYS A 25 -1.78 7.33 3.62
CA LYS A 25 -1.50 7.24 2.18
C LYS A 25 -0.76 5.95 1.86
N VAL A 26 -1.04 5.38 0.70
CA VAL A 26 -0.24 4.29 0.15
C VAL A 26 1.04 4.89 -0.41
N ASP A 27 2.19 4.39 0.06
CA ASP A 27 3.51 4.83 -0.38
C ASP A 27 4.31 3.64 -0.92
N GLN A 28 5.11 3.88 -1.95
CA GLN A 28 5.84 2.87 -2.71
C GLN A 28 7.36 3.07 -2.67
N GLN A 29 7.86 3.95 -1.81
CA GLN A 29 9.28 4.33 -1.79
C GLN A 29 10.24 3.14 -1.58
N PHE A 30 9.78 2.07 -0.93
CA PHE A 30 10.61 0.91 -0.56
C PHE A 30 10.15 -0.42 -1.19
N MET A 31 9.48 -0.37 -2.34
CA MET A 31 8.99 -1.56 -3.04
C MET A 31 10.08 -2.60 -3.33
N ASP A 32 11.29 -2.16 -3.63
CA ASP A 32 12.47 -3.00 -3.87
C ASP A 32 12.94 -3.79 -2.64
N LEU A 33 12.65 -3.27 -1.44
CA LEU A 33 12.98 -3.91 -0.17
C LEU A 33 11.84 -4.77 0.38
N MET A 34 10.60 -4.47 0.01
CA MET A 34 9.43 -5.06 0.64
C MET A 34 8.60 -5.93 -0.29
N GLY A 35 8.66 -5.69 -1.59
CA GLY A 35 7.82 -6.35 -2.58
C GLY A 35 6.35 -5.91 -2.53
N SER A 36 6.01 -4.92 -1.68
CA SER A 36 4.68 -4.34 -1.54
C SER A 36 4.77 -2.86 -1.17
N PRO A 37 3.73 -2.06 -1.38
CA PRO A 37 3.58 -0.74 -0.79
C PRO A 37 3.35 -0.84 0.73
N TYR A 38 3.24 0.30 1.38
CA TYR A 38 2.93 0.41 2.81
C TYR A 38 2.02 1.61 3.08
N LEU A 39 1.44 1.68 4.28
CA LEU A 39 0.70 2.86 4.72
C LEU A 39 1.62 3.88 5.41
N LEU A 40 1.46 5.14 5.02
CA LEU A 40 2.20 6.31 5.52
C LEU A 40 1.25 7.32 6.14
N ALA A 41 1.47 7.66 7.42
CA ALA A 41 0.74 8.72 8.13
C ALA A 41 1.42 10.08 7.94
N HIS A 42 1.16 10.72 6.78
CA HIS A 42 1.78 12.02 6.41
C HIS A 42 0.89 13.19 6.80
N GLY A 43 0.97 13.63 8.05
CA GLY A 43 0.14 14.69 8.62
C GLY A 43 0.86 16.02 8.89
N MET A 44 2.15 16.12 8.57
CA MET A 44 2.98 17.32 8.81
C MET A 44 2.91 17.84 10.25
N GLY A 45 2.94 16.93 11.22
CA GLY A 45 2.87 17.23 12.65
C GLY A 45 1.45 17.25 13.24
N VAL A 46 0.45 16.98 12.42
CA VAL A 46 -0.94 16.79 12.89
C VAL A 46 -1.34 15.34 12.64
N PRO A 47 -1.74 14.57 13.68
CA PRO A 47 -2.21 13.21 13.49
C PRO A 47 -3.31 13.11 12.43
N VAL A 48 -3.18 12.13 11.54
CA VAL A 48 -4.17 11.87 10.49
C VAL A 48 -5.28 10.96 11.01
N ASP A 49 -6.41 10.90 10.30
CA ASP A 49 -7.54 10.02 10.63
C ASP A 49 -7.13 8.54 10.61
N ASP A 50 -7.75 7.75 11.49
CA ASP A 50 -7.52 6.31 11.63
C ASP A 50 -7.70 5.55 10.31
N ALA A 51 -6.75 4.69 9.98
CA ALA A 51 -7.00 3.63 9.00
C ALA A 51 -7.67 2.44 9.68
N SER A 52 -8.60 1.78 9.00
CA SER A 52 -9.34 0.65 9.55
C SER A 52 -9.72 -0.40 8.52
N THR A 53 -9.79 -1.66 8.98
CA THR A 53 -10.31 -2.77 8.18
C THR A 53 -10.95 -3.82 9.07
N GLU A 54 -11.96 -4.53 8.57
CA GLU A 54 -12.49 -5.73 9.21
C GLU A 54 -11.75 -6.95 8.68
N VAL A 55 -11.29 -7.81 9.56
CA VAL A 55 -10.60 -9.05 9.24
C VAL A 55 -11.31 -10.25 9.87
N THR A 56 -11.10 -11.43 9.29
CA THR A 56 -11.60 -12.68 9.84
C THR A 56 -10.44 -13.50 10.38
N PHE A 57 -10.37 -13.64 11.69
CA PHE A 57 -9.41 -14.51 12.36
C PHE A 57 -9.74 -15.98 12.11
N PRO A 58 -8.73 -16.87 11.96
CA PRO A 58 -8.97 -18.30 11.75
C PRO A 58 -9.63 -18.97 12.96
N GLU A 59 -9.31 -18.53 14.17
CA GLU A 59 -9.93 -19.02 15.42
C GLU A 59 -10.00 -17.95 16.51
N LYS A 60 -10.78 -18.18 17.54
CA LYS A 60 -10.79 -17.35 18.76
C LYS A 60 -9.63 -17.76 19.67
N GLY A 61 -9.05 -16.82 20.37
CA GLY A 61 -7.92 -17.13 21.24
C GLY A 61 -7.03 -15.94 21.52
N GLU A 62 -5.89 -16.21 22.14
CA GLU A 62 -4.85 -15.23 22.37
C GLU A 62 -3.85 -15.22 21.23
N TYR A 63 -3.57 -14.03 20.68
CA TYR A 63 -2.62 -13.83 19.61
C TYR A 63 -1.49 -12.92 20.04
N TYR A 64 -0.28 -13.28 19.68
CA TYR A 64 0.87 -12.39 19.65
C TYR A 64 0.76 -11.53 18.38
N VAL A 65 1.06 -10.25 18.53
CA VAL A 65 0.86 -9.27 17.45
C VAL A 65 2.20 -8.63 17.10
N TYR A 66 2.58 -8.75 15.85
CA TYR A 66 3.78 -8.15 15.28
C TYR A 66 3.37 -7.17 14.19
N VAL A 67 4.06 -6.03 14.13
CA VAL A 67 3.82 -5.00 13.10
C VAL A 67 5.15 -4.68 12.43
N ARG A 68 5.19 -4.76 11.10
CA ARG A 68 6.37 -4.36 10.34
C ARG A 68 6.34 -2.88 10.07
N THR A 69 7.38 -2.19 10.50
CA THR A 69 7.45 -0.74 10.52
C THR A 69 8.89 -0.23 10.38
N TYR A 70 9.05 1.07 10.18
CA TYR A 70 10.33 1.71 9.95
C TYR A 70 10.43 3.06 10.67
N ASN A 71 11.51 3.24 11.45
CA ASN A 71 11.91 4.56 11.94
C ASN A 71 12.63 5.33 10.83
N TRP A 72 11.91 6.13 10.08
CA TRP A 72 12.41 6.82 8.90
C TRP A 72 13.52 7.84 9.18
N THR A 73 13.64 8.33 10.43
CA THR A 73 14.72 9.26 10.80
C THR A 73 16.04 8.56 11.13
N SER A 74 16.04 7.23 11.24
CA SER A 74 17.22 6.45 11.65
C SER A 74 18.49 6.66 10.82
N PRO A 75 18.43 6.95 9.49
CA PRO A 75 19.62 7.27 8.72
C PRO A 75 20.33 8.55 9.16
N TRP A 76 19.62 9.48 9.79
CA TRP A 76 20.15 10.79 10.15
C TRP A 76 20.21 11.03 11.67
N LYS A 77 19.35 10.33 12.42
CA LYS A 77 19.19 10.56 13.85
C LYS A 77 19.20 9.22 14.60
N LYS A 78 20.10 9.12 15.57
CA LYS A 78 20.10 7.98 16.51
C LYS A 78 18.98 8.13 17.53
N GLY A 79 18.44 7.01 17.96
CA GLY A 79 17.40 6.93 18.97
C GLY A 79 15.98 6.94 18.41
N GLU A 80 15.05 7.35 19.23
CA GLU A 80 13.63 7.29 18.94
C GLU A 80 13.22 8.29 17.85
N GLY A 81 12.50 7.79 16.84
CA GLY A 81 11.99 8.59 15.74
C GLY A 81 10.63 9.25 16.04
N PRO A 82 10.22 10.22 15.20
CA PRO A 82 8.97 10.94 15.39
C PRO A 82 7.73 10.21 14.88
N GLY A 83 7.88 9.24 13.95
CA GLY A 83 6.78 8.57 13.24
C GLY A 83 6.03 7.56 14.08
N LYS A 84 5.45 7.99 15.21
CA LYS A 84 4.76 7.11 16.16
C LYS A 84 3.32 6.87 15.76
N PHE A 85 2.91 5.62 15.86
CA PHE A 85 1.52 5.19 15.73
C PHE A 85 1.18 4.05 16.70
N SER A 86 -0.07 3.69 16.80
CA SER A 86 -0.53 2.56 17.60
C SER A 86 -1.55 1.73 16.85
N LEU A 87 -1.75 0.50 17.32
CA LEU A 87 -2.71 -0.47 16.79
C LEU A 87 -3.84 -0.70 17.80
N SER A 88 -5.07 -0.85 17.32
CA SER A 88 -6.16 -1.43 18.10
C SER A 88 -6.82 -2.59 17.38
N VAL A 89 -7.27 -3.58 18.15
CA VAL A 89 -7.90 -4.81 17.69
C VAL A 89 -9.20 -5.02 18.48
N GLY A 90 -10.33 -5.05 17.80
CA GLY A 90 -11.63 -5.19 18.45
C GLY A 90 -11.91 -4.10 19.47
N GLY A 91 -11.44 -2.88 19.24
CA GLY A 91 -11.55 -1.74 20.15
C GLY A 91 -10.53 -1.71 21.29
N LYS A 92 -9.73 -2.76 21.49
CA LYS A 92 -8.66 -2.77 22.48
C LYS A 92 -7.38 -2.19 21.87
N LYS A 93 -6.93 -1.05 22.39
CA LYS A 93 -5.67 -0.41 21.99
C LYS A 93 -4.47 -1.20 22.53
N MET A 94 -3.48 -1.43 21.66
CA MET A 94 -2.20 -2.03 22.06
C MET A 94 -1.37 -1.00 22.82
N THR A 95 -0.54 -1.48 23.75
CA THR A 95 0.14 -0.60 24.72
C THR A 95 1.41 0.04 24.19
N SER A 96 2.08 -0.60 23.24
CA SER A 96 3.38 -0.13 22.73
C SER A 96 3.20 0.79 21.54
N PRO A 97 3.78 2.00 21.53
CA PRO A 97 3.92 2.80 20.33
C PRO A 97 4.83 2.09 19.32
N LEU A 98 4.49 2.21 18.05
CA LEU A 98 5.18 1.59 16.92
C LEU A 98 5.81 2.67 16.04
N GLY A 99 6.78 2.29 15.19
CA GLY A 99 7.33 3.15 14.15
C GLY A 99 8.48 4.06 14.58
N ALA A 100 8.85 4.07 15.85
CA ALA A 100 9.86 4.99 16.40
C ALA A 100 11.23 4.34 16.64
N GLU A 101 11.34 3.03 16.56
CA GLU A 101 12.54 2.28 16.93
C GLU A 101 13.22 1.61 15.73
N GLY A 102 14.49 1.25 15.92
CA GLY A 102 15.28 0.52 14.94
C GLY A 102 15.92 1.40 13.86
N SER A 103 16.66 0.77 12.96
CA SER A 103 17.41 1.43 11.88
C SER A 103 17.12 0.88 10.48
N ALA A 104 16.18 -0.05 10.40
CA ALA A 104 15.72 -0.67 9.15
C ALA A 104 14.23 -1.00 9.27
N TRP A 105 13.61 -1.45 8.19
CA TRP A 105 12.32 -2.11 8.22
C TRP A 105 12.42 -3.37 9.09
N MET A 106 11.61 -3.44 10.13
CA MET A 106 11.66 -4.52 11.09
C MET A 106 10.29 -4.81 11.69
N TRP A 107 10.14 -6.03 12.20
CA TRP A 107 8.97 -6.40 13.00
C TRP A 107 9.12 -5.90 14.43
N GLN A 108 8.12 -5.17 14.91
CA GLN A 108 7.99 -4.74 16.30
C GLN A 108 6.86 -5.50 16.99
N ILE A 109 7.05 -5.84 18.26
CA ILE A 109 6.03 -6.51 19.06
C ILE A 109 5.02 -5.46 19.53
N ALA A 110 3.79 -5.52 19.02
CA ALA A 110 2.71 -4.66 19.49
C ALA A 110 2.09 -5.17 20.82
N GLY A 111 2.26 -6.46 21.12
CA GLY A 111 1.77 -7.07 22.37
C GLY A 111 0.94 -8.33 22.13
N LYS A 112 -0.03 -8.56 23.04
CA LYS A 112 -0.97 -9.68 22.96
C LYS A 112 -2.41 -9.18 22.94
N VAL A 113 -3.26 -9.89 22.21
CA VAL A 113 -4.69 -9.60 22.16
C VAL A 113 -5.52 -10.87 22.28
N SER A 114 -6.62 -10.82 23.02
CA SER A 114 -7.61 -11.89 23.06
C SER A 114 -8.70 -11.61 22.05
N VAL A 115 -8.78 -12.44 21.02
CA VAL A 115 -9.79 -12.37 19.95
C VAL A 115 -11.02 -13.17 20.39
N LYS A 116 -12.11 -12.46 20.66
CA LYS A 116 -13.39 -13.05 21.11
C LYS A 116 -14.35 -13.30 19.94
N ASN A 117 -14.26 -12.50 18.89
CA ASN A 117 -15.07 -12.59 17.68
C ASN A 117 -14.17 -12.82 16.48
N LEU A 118 -14.52 -13.78 15.62
CA LEU A 118 -13.75 -14.07 14.42
C LEU A 118 -13.66 -12.85 13.49
N LYS A 119 -14.79 -12.18 13.25
CA LYS A 119 -14.81 -10.89 12.55
C LYS A 119 -14.47 -9.78 13.54
N THR A 120 -13.40 -9.08 13.28
CA THR A 120 -12.85 -8.09 14.20
C THR A 120 -12.28 -6.91 13.42
N VAL A 121 -12.58 -5.70 13.86
CA VAL A 121 -12.03 -4.48 13.27
C VAL A 121 -10.64 -4.21 13.82
N ILE A 122 -9.71 -3.93 12.94
CA ILE A 122 -8.36 -3.47 13.25
C ILE A 122 -8.25 -2.01 12.84
N LYS A 123 -7.54 -1.20 13.65
CA LYS A 123 -7.28 0.21 13.34
C LYS A 123 -5.82 0.57 13.59
N LEU A 124 -5.29 1.40 12.71
CA LEU A 124 -4.04 2.13 12.91
C LEU A 124 -4.37 3.56 13.33
N HIS A 125 -3.76 4.01 14.41
CA HIS A 125 -3.92 5.35 14.97
C HIS A 125 -2.60 6.09 14.85
N ASP A 126 -2.56 7.13 14.05
CA ASP A 126 -1.42 8.04 14.02
C ASP A 126 -1.36 8.83 15.33
N LEU A 127 -0.18 8.99 15.91
CA LEU A 127 0.01 9.68 17.17
C LEU A 127 0.71 11.03 17.02
N THR A 128 1.34 11.28 15.87
CA THR A 128 2.24 12.43 15.74
C THR A 128 2.08 13.22 14.44
N GLY A 129 1.54 12.62 13.38
CA GLY A 129 1.53 13.20 12.04
C GLY A 129 2.90 13.28 11.37
N PHE A 130 3.92 12.59 11.91
CA PHE A 130 5.29 12.61 11.41
C PHE A 130 5.70 11.28 10.77
N ASP A 131 4.97 10.91 9.72
CA ASP A 131 5.34 9.84 8.80
C ASP A 131 5.49 8.46 9.46
N GLY A 132 4.55 8.09 10.34
CA GLY A 132 4.40 6.72 10.81
C GLY A 132 4.23 5.78 9.62
N ARG A 133 4.97 4.65 9.60
CA ARG A 133 5.00 3.68 8.48
C ARG A 133 4.59 2.31 8.96
N CYS A 134 3.56 1.76 8.34
CA CYS A 134 3.07 0.40 8.61
C CYS A 134 3.03 -0.39 7.30
N ASP A 135 3.84 -1.45 7.21
CA ASP A 135 3.89 -2.34 6.06
C ASP A 135 2.90 -3.50 6.22
N ALA A 136 3.03 -4.26 7.30
CA ALA A 136 2.19 -5.42 7.53
C ALA A 136 1.95 -5.67 9.02
N ILE A 137 0.86 -6.41 9.30
CA ILE A 137 0.49 -6.86 10.64
C ILE A 137 0.38 -8.38 10.62
N TYR A 138 1.01 -9.02 11.58
CA TYR A 138 0.98 -10.47 11.72
C TYR A 138 0.48 -10.86 13.11
N PHE A 139 -0.49 -11.75 13.12
CA PHE A 139 -1.07 -12.35 14.31
C PHE A 139 -0.75 -13.85 14.32
N THR A 140 -0.32 -14.36 15.46
CA THR A 140 -0.06 -15.78 15.63
C THR A 140 -0.40 -16.24 17.05
N THR A 141 -0.91 -17.46 17.19
CA THR A 141 -1.13 -18.08 18.51
C THR A 141 0.16 -18.66 19.10
N GLU A 142 1.24 -18.73 18.31
CA GLU A 142 2.52 -19.30 18.73
C GLU A 142 3.46 -18.23 19.26
N ALA A 143 3.94 -18.44 20.50
CA ALA A 143 4.87 -17.53 21.15
C ALA A 143 6.23 -17.49 20.41
N GLY A 144 6.72 -16.28 20.13
CA GLY A 144 8.04 -16.09 19.52
C GLY A 144 8.09 -16.34 18.00
N LYS A 145 7.00 -16.70 17.37
CA LYS A 145 6.91 -16.86 15.91
C LYS A 145 6.80 -15.50 15.22
N MET A 146 7.92 -14.81 15.13
CA MET A 146 8.04 -13.56 14.40
C MET A 146 8.38 -13.85 12.92
N PRO A 147 7.74 -13.17 11.94
CA PRO A 147 8.09 -13.35 10.55
C PRO A 147 9.52 -12.92 10.23
N PRO A 148 10.13 -13.44 9.14
CA PRO A 148 11.48 -13.06 8.75
C PRO A 148 11.56 -11.59 8.31
N SER A 149 12.75 -11.00 8.40
CA SER A 149 13.05 -9.65 7.93
C SER A 149 13.93 -9.61 6.69
N ASP A 150 14.62 -10.71 6.35
CA ASP A 150 15.33 -10.85 5.08
C ASP A 150 14.36 -10.75 3.91
N VAL A 151 14.76 -10.05 2.84
CA VAL A 151 13.86 -9.75 1.71
C VAL A 151 13.32 -11.00 1.03
N LYS A 152 14.18 -11.99 0.78
CA LYS A 152 13.79 -13.23 0.08
C LYS A 152 12.95 -14.15 0.97
N GLU A 153 13.32 -14.25 2.23
CA GLU A 153 12.57 -15.05 3.19
C GLU A 153 11.20 -14.43 3.47
N LEU A 154 11.13 -13.09 3.54
CA LEU A 154 9.89 -12.36 3.71
C LEU A 154 8.96 -12.52 2.50
N GLU A 155 9.48 -12.48 1.28
CA GLU A 155 8.71 -12.72 0.07
C GLU A 155 8.08 -14.13 0.09
N ALA A 156 8.86 -15.15 0.40
CA ALA A 156 8.36 -16.52 0.51
C ALA A 156 7.31 -16.65 1.63
N PHE A 157 7.57 -16.02 2.78
CA PHE A 157 6.62 -15.98 3.89
C PHE A 157 5.29 -15.30 3.48
N ARG A 158 5.34 -14.14 2.83
CA ARG A 158 4.15 -13.42 2.35
C ARG A 158 3.33 -14.27 1.38
N ARG A 159 3.97 -14.86 0.39
CA ARG A 159 3.29 -15.74 -0.58
C ARG A 159 2.54 -16.86 0.12
N GLN A 160 3.16 -17.53 1.08
CA GLN A 160 2.55 -18.58 1.86
C GLN A 160 1.40 -18.07 2.75
N ALA A 161 1.62 -16.97 3.46
CA ALA A 161 0.64 -16.39 4.39
C ALA A 161 -0.60 -15.85 3.68
N LEU A 162 -0.44 -15.32 2.47
CA LEU A 162 -1.53 -14.83 1.61
C LEU A 162 -2.16 -15.94 0.75
N GLY A 163 -1.61 -17.16 0.79
CA GLY A 163 -2.10 -18.27 -0.04
C GLY A 163 -1.92 -18.04 -1.54
N LEU A 164 -0.89 -17.26 -1.91
CA LEU A 164 -0.61 -16.99 -3.32
C LEU A 164 -0.01 -18.24 -3.99
N PRO A 165 -0.39 -18.54 -5.23
CA PRO A 165 0.16 -19.67 -5.97
C PRO A 165 1.66 -19.46 -6.27
N ASP A 166 2.41 -20.56 -6.44
CA ASP A 166 3.83 -20.50 -6.79
C ASP A 166 4.06 -19.88 -8.16
N GLU A 167 3.14 -20.09 -9.09
CA GLU A 167 3.12 -19.47 -10.40
C GLU A 167 1.93 -18.52 -10.51
N ALA A 168 2.15 -17.34 -11.08
CA ALA A 168 1.09 -16.38 -11.32
C ALA A 168 0.07 -16.97 -12.31
N PRO A 169 -1.24 -16.90 -12.03
CA PRO A 169 -2.25 -17.38 -12.97
C PRO A 169 -2.23 -16.54 -14.26
N VAL A 170 -2.46 -17.22 -15.38
CA VAL A 170 -2.58 -16.53 -16.68
C VAL A 170 -3.87 -15.71 -16.67
N ALA A 171 -3.74 -14.39 -16.79
CA ALA A 171 -4.88 -13.44 -16.81
C ALA A 171 -5.56 -13.35 -18.19
N GLY A 172 -4.86 -13.74 -19.27
CA GLY A 172 -5.36 -13.69 -20.64
C GLY A 172 -4.24 -13.60 -21.66
N GLU A 173 -4.65 -13.52 -22.93
CA GLU A 173 -3.76 -13.29 -24.06
C GLU A 173 -4.05 -11.91 -24.65
N TYR A 174 -3.03 -11.12 -24.88
CA TYR A 174 -3.12 -9.75 -25.36
C TYR A 174 -2.09 -9.51 -26.47
N ASP A 175 -2.44 -8.63 -27.43
CA ASP A 175 -1.52 -8.21 -28.46
C ASP A 175 -0.49 -7.21 -27.91
N LEU A 176 -0.88 -6.44 -26.89
CA LEU A 176 -0.02 -5.48 -26.20
C LEU A 176 -0.35 -5.47 -24.69
N VAL A 177 0.69 -5.57 -23.86
CA VAL A 177 0.61 -5.34 -22.42
C VAL A 177 1.40 -4.08 -22.08
N VAL A 178 0.73 -3.09 -21.49
CA VAL A 178 1.34 -1.84 -21.04
C VAL A 178 1.39 -1.85 -19.50
N VAL A 179 2.57 -1.69 -18.95
CA VAL A 179 2.79 -1.63 -17.49
C VAL A 179 3.03 -0.18 -17.09
N GLY A 180 2.14 0.33 -16.23
CA GLY A 180 2.12 1.71 -15.77
C GLY A 180 1.13 2.58 -16.55
N ALA A 181 0.09 3.05 -15.84
CA ALA A 181 -0.94 3.92 -16.39
C ALA A 181 -0.67 5.42 -16.16
N GLY A 182 0.58 5.85 -16.24
CA GLY A 182 0.91 7.25 -16.45
C GLY A 182 0.46 7.72 -17.83
N ILE A 183 0.53 9.02 -18.12
CA ILE A 183 0.06 9.56 -19.42
C ILE A 183 0.67 8.86 -20.62
N ALA A 184 1.95 8.50 -20.57
CA ALA A 184 2.61 7.77 -21.66
C ALA A 184 2.02 6.37 -21.86
N GLY A 185 1.84 5.60 -20.76
CA GLY A 185 1.25 4.26 -20.83
C GLY A 185 -0.20 4.29 -21.29
N MET A 186 -0.99 5.22 -20.77
CA MET A 186 -2.37 5.44 -21.23
C MET A 186 -2.42 5.78 -22.72
N SER A 187 -1.55 6.68 -23.17
CA SER A 187 -1.48 7.06 -24.58
C SER A 187 -1.13 5.85 -25.49
N ALA A 188 -0.18 5.02 -25.04
CA ALA A 188 0.17 3.80 -25.78
C ALA A 188 -0.99 2.80 -25.81
N ALA A 189 -1.64 2.55 -24.65
CA ALA A 189 -2.74 1.61 -24.53
C ALA A 189 -3.94 2.03 -25.38
N VAL A 190 -4.38 3.28 -25.27
CA VAL A 190 -5.53 3.81 -26.03
C VAL A 190 -5.25 3.84 -27.53
N SER A 191 -4.04 4.27 -27.93
CA SER A 191 -3.67 4.26 -29.34
C SER A 191 -3.70 2.86 -29.95
N ALA A 192 -3.12 1.87 -29.27
CA ALA A 192 -3.12 0.49 -29.74
C ALA A 192 -4.55 -0.11 -29.79
N ALA A 193 -5.37 0.15 -28.75
CA ALA A 193 -6.76 -0.31 -28.72
C ALA A 193 -7.59 0.29 -29.87
N ARG A 194 -7.40 1.57 -30.19
CA ARG A 194 -8.07 2.25 -31.33
C ARG A 194 -7.62 1.69 -32.70
N LEU A 195 -6.46 1.09 -32.74
CA LEU A 195 -5.96 0.39 -33.94
C LEU A 195 -6.43 -1.09 -33.99
N GLY A 196 -7.24 -1.53 -33.04
CA GLY A 196 -7.83 -2.86 -33.04
C GLY A 196 -7.06 -3.92 -32.24
N CYS A 197 -5.98 -3.53 -31.54
CA CYS A 197 -5.25 -4.46 -30.68
C CYS A 197 -6.06 -4.80 -29.41
N ARG A 198 -5.92 -6.03 -28.94
CA ARG A 198 -6.34 -6.41 -27.58
C ARG A 198 -5.26 -5.95 -26.60
N VAL A 199 -5.59 -4.98 -25.75
CA VAL A 199 -4.62 -4.35 -24.87
C VAL A 199 -4.96 -4.64 -23.40
N ALA A 200 -3.92 -4.96 -22.60
CA ALA A 200 -3.99 -4.90 -21.15
C ALA A 200 -3.17 -3.70 -20.67
N LEU A 201 -3.80 -2.86 -19.83
CA LEU A 201 -3.14 -1.78 -19.11
C LEU A 201 -3.07 -2.16 -17.63
N ILE A 202 -1.86 -2.31 -17.11
CA ILE A 202 -1.60 -2.70 -15.72
C ILE A 202 -1.20 -1.46 -14.94
N ASN A 203 -1.88 -1.20 -13.84
CA ASN A 203 -1.59 -0.09 -12.93
C ASN A 203 -1.65 -0.58 -11.48
N ASP A 204 -0.67 -0.20 -10.67
CA ASP A 204 -0.58 -0.55 -9.26
C ASP A 204 -1.13 0.55 -8.32
N ARG A 205 -1.56 1.68 -8.90
CA ARG A 205 -2.11 2.82 -8.16
C ARG A 205 -3.64 2.87 -8.27
N PRO A 206 -4.32 3.44 -7.26
CA PRO A 206 -5.78 3.53 -7.25
C PRO A 206 -6.35 4.42 -8.37
N VAL A 207 -5.53 5.33 -8.91
CA VAL A 207 -5.91 6.19 -10.04
C VAL A 207 -4.86 6.14 -11.15
N VAL A 208 -5.30 6.38 -12.37
CA VAL A 208 -4.42 6.48 -13.55
C VAL A 208 -3.96 7.92 -13.76
N GLY A 209 -2.96 8.13 -14.62
CA GLY A 209 -2.40 9.45 -14.91
C GLY A 209 -0.99 9.68 -14.34
N GLY A 210 -0.56 8.86 -13.38
CA GLY A 210 0.78 8.97 -12.77
C GLY A 210 1.00 10.34 -12.14
N ASN A 211 2.04 11.06 -12.57
CA ASN A 211 2.32 12.41 -12.07
C ASN A 211 1.16 13.40 -12.31
N ASN A 212 0.37 13.17 -13.33
CA ASN A 212 -0.76 14.03 -13.73
C ASN A 212 -2.09 13.57 -13.11
N SER A 213 -2.04 12.89 -11.99
CA SER A 213 -3.19 12.47 -11.19
C SER A 213 -3.35 13.31 -9.91
N SER A 214 -4.47 13.12 -9.23
CA SER A 214 -4.72 13.72 -7.91
C SER A 214 -3.75 13.23 -6.83
N GLU A 215 -3.05 12.11 -7.04
CA GLU A 215 -2.05 11.61 -6.09
C GLU A 215 -0.79 12.46 -6.07
N ILE A 216 -0.23 12.81 -7.25
CA ILE A 216 1.05 13.51 -7.36
C ILE A 216 0.86 15.00 -7.66
N ARG A 217 -0.22 15.35 -8.34
CA ARG A 217 -0.67 16.75 -8.57
C ARG A 217 0.31 17.59 -9.37
N VAL A 218 0.92 17.03 -10.40
CA VAL A 218 1.71 17.73 -11.40
C VAL A 218 0.83 18.02 -12.61
N HIS A 219 0.80 19.26 -13.06
CA HIS A 219 0.02 19.66 -14.22
C HIS A 219 0.47 18.93 -15.49
N LEU A 220 -0.50 18.47 -16.28
CA LEU A 220 -0.24 17.94 -17.60
C LEU A 220 0.03 19.10 -18.57
N GLY A 221 1.30 19.27 -18.89
CA GLY A 221 1.79 20.33 -19.78
C GLY A 221 2.71 19.79 -20.87
N GLY A 222 3.20 20.68 -21.69
CA GLY A 222 4.13 20.36 -22.77
C GLY A 222 3.56 20.79 -24.12
N ARG A 223 4.46 20.85 -25.11
CA ARG A 223 4.17 21.23 -26.48
C ARG A 223 4.46 20.05 -27.41
N ILE A 224 3.50 19.14 -27.49
CA ILE A 224 3.64 17.91 -28.30
C ILE A 224 3.24 18.17 -29.77
N GLU A 225 2.49 19.22 -30.01
CA GLU A 225 1.92 19.57 -31.32
C GLU A 225 2.88 20.36 -32.23
N GLU A 226 4.06 20.74 -31.74
CA GLU A 226 5.00 21.61 -32.46
C GLU A 226 5.95 20.88 -33.38
N GLY A 227 5.83 19.57 -33.50
CA GLY A 227 6.71 18.75 -34.32
C GLY A 227 6.10 18.32 -35.67
N THR A 228 6.71 17.32 -36.25
CA THR A 228 6.27 16.68 -37.48
C THR A 228 4.91 15.99 -37.33
N TYR A 229 4.59 15.54 -36.10
CA TYR A 229 3.37 14.77 -35.81
C TYR A 229 2.44 15.59 -34.88
N LYS A 230 1.69 16.50 -35.49
CA LYS A 230 0.80 17.42 -34.75
C LYS A 230 -0.33 16.71 -34.03
N GLU A 231 -0.73 15.54 -34.47
CA GLU A 231 -1.83 14.74 -33.91
C GLU A 231 -1.47 14.10 -32.56
N LEU A 232 -0.19 14.03 -32.19
CA LEU A 232 0.22 13.48 -30.91
C LEU A 232 -0.34 14.23 -29.70
N GLY A 233 -0.69 15.51 -29.86
CA GLY A 233 -1.36 16.31 -28.82
C GLY A 233 -2.82 15.94 -28.55
N GLY A 234 -3.44 15.15 -29.43
CA GLY A 234 -4.86 14.79 -29.29
C GLY A 234 -5.19 14.09 -27.98
N LEU A 235 -4.41 13.06 -27.64
CA LEU A 235 -4.60 12.31 -26.38
C LEU A 235 -4.29 13.16 -25.13
N GLN A 236 -3.30 14.05 -25.21
CA GLN A 236 -3.05 14.98 -24.09
C GLN A 236 -4.27 15.89 -23.82
N LYS A 237 -4.93 16.36 -24.85
CA LYS A 237 -6.16 17.17 -24.71
C LYS A 237 -7.32 16.34 -24.17
N GLU A 238 -7.41 15.08 -24.58
CA GLU A 238 -8.44 14.16 -24.14
C GLU A 238 -8.31 13.77 -22.67
N PHE A 239 -7.08 13.48 -22.21
CA PHE A 239 -6.81 13.10 -20.82
C PHE A 239 -6.61 14.30 -19.89
N GLY A 240 -6.29 15.46 -20.44
CA GLY A 240 -5.97 16.65 -19.67
C GLY A 240 -7.17 17.21 -18.93
N PRO A 241 -6.95 17.71 -17.70
CA PRO A 241 -7.97 18.43 -16.96
C PRO A 241 -8.22 19.80 -17.59
N GLU A 242 -9.44 20.32 -17.43
CA GLU A 242 -9.80 21.68 -17.89
C GLU A 242 -9.01 22.76 -17.17
N LYS A 243 -8.68 22.53 -15.89
CA LYS A 243 -7.94 23.45 -15.04
C LYS A 243 -6.49 23.01 -14.92
N GLY A 244 -5.58 23.95 -15.07
CA GLY A 244 -4.14 23.69 -14.94
C GLY A 244 -3.57 24.10 -13.59
N GLY A 245 -2.33 23.68 -13.32
CA GLY A 245 -1.53 24.06 -12.18
C GLY A 245 -1.01 22.86 -11.37
N ASN A 246 0.16 23.08 -10.76
CA ASN A 246 0.76 22.09 -9.84
C ASN A 246 0.19 22.28 -8.42
N ALA A 247 0.17 21.18 -7.65
CA ALA A 247 -0.26 21.18 -6.25
C ALA A 247 -1.66 21.77 -6.00
N GLN A 248 -2.54 21.66 -6.98
CA GLN A 248 -3.93 22.10 -6.89
C GLN A 248 -4.77 21.07 -6.09
N PRO A 249 -5.99 21.42 -5.65
CA PRO A 249 -6.94 20.48 -5.09
C PRO A 249 -7.14 19.23 -5.97
N ALA A 250 -7.40 18.07 -5.37
CA ALA A 250 -7.45 16.78 -6.06
C ALA A 250 -8.45 16.76 -7.24
N GLU A 251 -9.60 17.42 -7.08
CA GLU A 251 -10.66 17.52 -8.09
C GLU A 251 -10.23 18.22 -9.38
N TYR A 252 -9.16 19.04 -9.34
CA TYR A 252 -8.64 19.73 -10.54
C TYR A 252 -7.97 18.76 -11.53
N TYR A 253 -7.57 17.57 -11.08
CA TYR A 253 -6.91 16.58 -11.93
C TYR A 253 -7.88 15.68 -12.69
N GLU A 254 -9.16 15.73 -12.36
CA GLU A 254 -10.25 15.05 -13.07
C GLU A 254 -9.94 13.59 -13.43
N ASP A 255 -9.43 12.84 -12.45
CA ASP A 255 -8.99 11.45 -12.65
C ASP A 255 -10.07 10.55 -13.26
N HIS A 256 -11.35 10.84 -12.98
CA HIS A 256 -12.50 10.13 -13.58
C HIS A 256 -12.47 10.14 -15.10
N LYS A 257 -12.09 11.26 -15.75
CA LYS A 257 -11.98 11.35 -17.21
C LYS A 257 -10.94 10.41 -17.81
N LYS A 258 -9.96 10.00 -17.00
CA LYS A 258 -8.89 9.09 -17.43
C LYS A 258 -9.24 7.63 -17.17
N MET A 259 -10.25 7.37 -16.34
CA MET A 259 -10.67 6.03 -15.93
C MET A 259 -11.85 5.51 -16.76
N ASP A 260 -12.60 6.41 -17.40
CA ASP A 260 -13.70 6.09 -18.32
C ASP A 260 -13.15 5.72 -19.72
#